data_11350d32e37b781beaa5de3570b0d61a
#
_entry.id   11350d32e37b781beaa5de3570b0d61a
#
_cell.length_a   1.000
_cell.length_b   1.000
_cell.length_c   1.000
_cell.angle_alpha   90.00
_cell.angle_beta   90.00
_cell.angle_gamma   90.00
#
_symmetry.space_group_name_H-M   'P 1'
#
loop_
_entity.id
_entity.type
_entity.pdbx_description
1 polymer ?
#
loop_
_entity_poly.entity_id
_entity_poly.type
_entity_poly.pdbx_seq_one_letter_code
_entity_poly.pdbx_strand_id
1 'polypeptide(L)'
;MLKGFLMKVKFWGVRGSIPTPPTSEQIRHKFLRIIDNLPTNIRKNPTEIKKYILSLSYLEAGLIGGNTSCVEIRADNKILIFDMGTGLRVLGNYLVKNEQNKNGLDFHIFISHTHWDHIMGFPYFTPAFFPNNKITFYSPHPDIKERLEIQQDSRFFPVSLEHMLAKKEFIQLQPKTSITLGKVKISNYPLYHPGGSYGYRIDWDGKSVVYATDSEYKNLDRESTKHYIDFFRKADLLIFDAQYTFEEAIHKEDWGHSSALIAVEFAVEAGVKKLALFHHEPERDDFEINDILKKSRDFKKINFPNEILDIFLAMEELEITL
;
A
#
# COMPACT_ATOMS: atom_id res chain seq x y z
N MET A 1 -21.97 -21.99 -13.97
CA MET A 1 -20.56 -21.74 -13.59
C MET A 1 -20.58 -20.75 -12.45
N LEU A 2 -20.20 -21.18 -11.25
CA LEU A 2 -19.98 -20.28 -10.12
C LEU A 2 -18.89 -19.29 -10.54
N LYS A 3 -19.19 -17.99 -10.62
CA LYS A 3 -18.16 -16.95 -10.71
C LYS A 3 -17.32 -17.10 -9.46
N GLY A 4 -16.14 -17.71 -9.59
CA GLY A 4 -15.18 -17.78 -8.49
C GLY A 4 -14.92 -16.34 -8.03
N PHE A 5 -15.13 -16.08 -6.76
CA PHE A 5 -14.70 -14.83 -6.17
C PHE A 5 -13.17 -14.78 -6.27
N LEU A 6 -12.62 -13.75 -6.89
CA LEU A 6 -11.17 -13.55 -7.03
C LEU A 6 -10.71 -12.64 -5.91
N MET A 7 -9.53 -12.91 -5.37
CA MET A 7 -8.88 -11.98 -4.44
C MET A 7 -8.42 -10.74 -5.23
N LYS A 8 -8.84 -9.58 -4.78
CA LYS A 8 -8.48 -8.29 -5.40
C LYS A 8 -7.70 -7.45 -4.40
N VAL A 9 -6.62 -6.87 -4.87
CA VAL A 9 -5.78 -5.93 -4.11
C VAL A 9 -5.78 -4.60 -4.82
N LYS A 10 -6.13 -3.52 -4.15
CA LYS A 10 -6.15 -2.17 -4.71
C LYS A 10 -5.38 -1.21 -3.83
N PHE A 11 -4.52 -0.42 -4.45
CA PHE A 11 -3.72 0.60 -3.77
C PHE A 11 -4.47 1.94 -3.80
N TRP A 12 -4.66 2.56 -2.64
CA TRP A 12 -5.31 3.85 -2.48
C TRP A 12 -4.36 4.94 -2.00
N GLY A 13 -3.22 4.54 -1.45
CA GLY A 13 -2.11 5.39 -1.07
C GLY A 13 -0.84 4.56 -1.01
N VAL A 14 0.26 5.11 -1.50
CA VAL A 14 1.52 4.39 -1.76
C VAL A 14 2.77 5.16 -1.31
N ARG A 15 2.61 6.42 -0.85
CA ARG A 15 3.71 7.25 -0.36
C ARG A 15 4.04 6.95 1.09
N GLY A 16 5.30 7.07 1.44
CA GLY A 16 5.78 7.05 2.81
C GLY A 16 5.81 8.43 3.45
N SER A 17 5.87 8.45 4.77
CA SER A 17 6.14 9.58 5.65
C SER A 17 5.13 10.73 5.59
N ILE A 18 4.81 11.27 4.40
CA ILE A 18 3.93 12.44 4.23
C ILE A 18 3.22 12.41 2.87
N PRO A 19 2.00 12.96 2.77
CA PRO A 19 1.34 13.12 1.46
C PRO A 19 2.14 14.04 0.55
N THR A 20 2.35 13.59 -0.69
CA THR A 20 3.17 14.30 -1.68
C THR A 20 2.38 14.53 -2.96
N PRO A 21 1.51 15.55 -3.00
CA PRO A 21 0.81 15.91 -4.22
C PRO A 21 1.80 16.43 -5.27
N PRO A 22 1.57 16.17 -6.56
CA PRO A 22 2.45 16.67 -7.61
C PRO A 22 2.45 18.19 -7.63
N THR A 23 3.63 18.79 -7.83
CA THR A 23 3.76 20.24 -7.97
C THR A 23 3.28 20.71 -9.35
N SER A 24 2.93 22.00 -9.45
CA SER A 24 2.58 22.60 -10.74
C SER A 24 3.69 22.48 -11.76
N GLU A 25 4.96 22.47 -11.33
CA GLU A 25 6.13 22.32 -12.20
C GLU A 25 6.22 20.89 -12.76
N GLN A 26 6.05 19.86 -11.91
CA GLN A 26 6.03 18.45 -12.35
C GLN A 26 4.90 18.19 -13.35
N ILE A 27 3.71 18.73 -13.09
CA ILE A 27 2.57 18.61 -14.03
C ILE A 27 2.89 19.30 -15.36
N ARG A 28 3.41 20.52 -15.32
CA ARG A 28 3.78 21.29 -16.53
C ARG A 28 4.87 20.56 -17.33
N HIS A 29 5.87 19.99 -16.65
CA HIS A 29 6.92 19.21 -17.28
C HIS A 29 6.38 17.99 -18.03
N LYS A 30 5.41 17.28 -17.44
CA LYS A 30 4.72 16.16 -18.14
C LYS A 30 3.98 16.63 -19.38
N PHE A 31 3.26 17.75 -19.32
CA PHE A 31 2.58 18.31 -20.50
C PHE A 31 3.55 18.67 -21.62
N LEU A 32 4.66 19.31 -21.29
CA LEU A 32 5.69 19.67 -22.30
C LEU A 32 6.24 18.41 -22.98
N ARG A 33 6.58 17.37 -22.20
CA ARG A 33 7.06 16.10 -22.75
C ARG A 33 6.04 15.43 -23.67
N ILE A 34 4.75 15.47 -23.34
CA ILE A 34 3.69 14.94 -24.20
C ILE A 34 3.64 15.70 -25.52
N ILE A 35 3.74 17.03 -25.47
CA ILE A 35 3.72 17.89 -26.66
C ILE A 35 4.94 17.63 -27.54
N ASP A 36 6.14 17.57 -26.96
CA ASP A 36 7.38 17.34 -27.67
C ASP A 36 7.41 15.99 -28.40
N ASN A 37 6.85 14.95 -27.75
CA ASN A 37 6.78 13.60 -28.30
C ASN A 37 5.52 13.34 -29.15
N LEU A 38 4.65 14.33 -29.34
CA LEU A 38 3.44 14.16 -30.11
C LEU A 38 3.76 13.90 -31.59
N PRO A 39 3.32 12.75 -32.17
CA PRO A 39 3.59 12.42 -33.55
C PRO A 39 3.07 13.50 -34.54
N THR A 40 3.89 13.88 -35.49
CA THR A 40 3.58 15.00 -36.41
C THR A 40 2.32 14.77 -37.25
N ASN A 41 2.06 13.52 -37.62
CA ASN A 41 0.90 13.12 -38.42
C ASN A 41 -0.46 13.27 -37.73
N ILE A 42 -0.48 13.33 -36.37
CA ILE A 42 -1.74 13.48 -35.62
C ILE A 42 -1.95 14.89 -35.07
N ARG A 43 -0.96 15.79 -35.14
CA ARG A 43 -0.99 17.14 -34.51
C ARG A 43 -2.19 17.99 -34.87
N LYS A 44 -2.83 17.76 -36.02
CA LYS A 44 -4.01 18.49 -36.49
C LYS A 44 -5.33 17.72 -36.29
N ASN A 45 -5.29 16.54 -35.67
CA ASN A 45 -6.45 15.70 -35.45
C ASN A 45 -6.75 15.53 -33.94
N PRO A 46 -7.71 16.29 -33.37
CA PRO A 46 -8.01 16.23 -31.94
C PRO A 46 -8.41 14.83 -31.46
N THR A 47 -9.08 14.04 -32.28
CA THR A 47 -9.50 12.66 -31.93
C THR A 47 -8.29 11.74 -31.79
N GLU A 48 -7.33 11.81 -32.71
CA GLU A 48 -6.11 11.00 -32.63
C GLU A 48 -5.18 11.48 -31.51
N ILE A 49 -5.11 12.81 -31.24
CA ILE A 49 -4.40 13.34 -30.06
C ILE A 49 -4.98 12.76 -28.77
N LYS A 50 -6.32 12.73 -28.62
CA LYS A 50 -6.96 12.16 -27.45
C LYS A 50 -6.63 10.67 -27.29
N LYS A 51 -6.69 9.89 -28.36
CA LYS A 51 -6.31 8.46 -28.34
C LYS A 51 -4.87 8.29 -27.93
N TYR A 52 -3.96 9.09 -28.49
CA TYR A 52 -2.55 9.07 -28.14
C TYR A 52 -2.33 9.34 -26.65
N ILE A 53 -2.90 10.41 -26.08
CA ILE A 53 -2.79 10.74 -24.67
C ILE A 53 -3.30 9.58 -23.80
N LEU A 54 -4.44 8.97 -24.16
CA LEU A 54 -5.03 7.85 -23.43
C LEU A 54 -4.20 6.56 -23.55
N SER A 55 -3.32 6.45 -24.53
CA SER A 55 -2.40 5.31 -24.69
C SER A 55 -1.07 5.46 -23.98
N LEU A 56 -0.76 6.66 -23.48
CA LEU A 56 0.49 6.93 -22.77
C LEU A 56 0.54 6.19 -21.42
N SER A 57 1.74 5.84 -21.02
CA SER A 57 1.96 5.21 -19.71
C SER A 57 1.67 6.18 -18.56
N TYR A 58 1.52 5.61 -17.34
CA TYR A 58 1.40 6.42 -16.12
C TYR A 58 2.58 7.38 -15.93
N LEU A 59 3.77 6.96 -16.35
CA LEU A 59 4.97 7.79 -16.25
C LEU A 59 4.89 9.05 -17.12
N GLU A 60 4.25 8.93 -18.29
CA GLU A 60 4.14 10.03 -19.25
C GLU A 60 2.93 10.93 -18.96
N ALA A 61 1.74 10.36 -18.75
CA ALA A 61 0.49 11.10 -18.62
C ALA A 61 -0.30 10.81 -17.33
N GLY A 62 0.17 9.88 -16.49
CA GLY A 62 -0.41 9.55 -15.19
C GLY A 62 0.43 10.02 -14.02
N LEU A 63 0.14 9.49 -12.84
CA LEU A 63 0.87 9.70 -11.58
C LEU A 63 1.02 8.37 -10.85
N ILE A 64 2.12 8.20 -10.11
CA ILE A 64 2.26 7.08 -9.17
C ILE A 64 1.29 7.25 -8.01
N GLY A 65 1.14 8.48 -7.54
CA GLY A 65 0.24 8.85 -6.45
C GLY A 65 0.94 9.68 -5.38
N GLY A 66 0.16 10.42 -4.62
CA GLY A 66 0.65 11.31 -3.56
C GLY A 66 0.03 11.03 -2.20
N ASN A 67 -0.89 10.06 -2.08
CA ASN A 67 -1.47 9.68 -0.80
C ASN A 67 -0.61 8.66 -0.05
N THR A 68 -0.65 8.74 1.28
CA THR A 68 0.08 7.82 2.16
C THR A 68 -0.67 6.50 2.36
N SER A 69 0.00 5.55 2.96
CA SER A 69 -0.27 4.11 3.02
C SER A 69 -1.72 3.73 3.26
N CYS A 70 -2.35 3.13 2.23
CA CYS A 70 -3.67 2.51 2.33
C CYS A 70 -3.84 1.46 1.22
N VAL A 71 -4.04 0.20 1.61
CA VAL A 71 -4.26 -0.92 0.68
C VAL A 71 -5.58 -1.61 1.01
N GLU A 72 -6.44 -1.80 0.01
CA GLU A 72 -7.69 -2.55 0.12
C GLU A 72 -7.49 -3.96 -0.44
N ILE A 73 -7.91 -4.97 0.31
CA ILE A 73 -8.00 -6.36 -0.16
C ILE A 73 -9.44 -6.83 -0.05
N ARG A 74 -9.99 -7.29 -1.17
CA ARG A 74 -11.31 -7.93 -1.19
C ARG A 74 -11.17 -9.44 -1.34
N ALA A 75 -11.65 -10.20 -0.35
CA ALA A 75 -11.63 -11.65 -0.30
C ALA A 75 -12.86 -12.14 0.50
N ASP A 76 -13.50 -13.23 0.07
CA ASP A 76 -14.67 -13.83 0.74
C ASP A 76 -15.79 -12.81 1.09
N ASN A 77 -16.10 -11.86 0.19
CA ASN A 77 -17.02 -10.73 0.38
C ASN A 77 -16.65 -9.80 1.56
N LYS A 78 -15.41 -9.82 2.03
CA LYS A 78 -14.89 -8.93 3.06
C LYS A 78 -14.16 -7.75 2.45
N ILE A 79 -14.26 -6.60 3.12
CA ILE A 79 -13.47 -5.40 2.84
C ILE A 79 -12.39 -5.33 3.91
N LEU A 80 -11.17 -5.70 3.54
CA LEU A 80 -10.00 -5.66 4.39
C LEU A 80 -9.17 -4.45 3.99
N ILE A 81 -8.81 -3.60 4.94
CA ILE A 81 -8.04 -2.38 4.70
C ILE A 81 -6.77 -2.46 5.54
N PHE A 82 -5.63 -2.22 4.92
CA PHE A 82 -4.33 -2.21 5.56
C PHE A 82 -3.82 -0.77 5.59
N ASP A 83 -3.71 -0.25 6.81
CA ASP A 83 -3.43 1.13 7.19
C ASP A 83 -4.45 2.18 6.73
N MET A 84 -4.38 3.33 7.37
CA MET A 84 -5.34 4.42 7.29
C MET A 84 -4.67 5.75 6.92
N GLY A 85 -3.64 5.71 6.07
CA GLY A 85 -3.03 6.92 5.53
C GLY A 85 -4.03 7.73 4.70
N THR A 86 -3.59 8.80 4.08
CA THR A 86 -4.50 9.70 3.33
C THR A 86 -5.24 9.01 2.18
N GLY A 87 -4.72 7.87 1.69
CA GLY A 87 -5.41 7.01 0.73
C GLY A 87 -6.76 6.50 1.23
N LEU A 88 -6.96 6.36 2.56
CA LEU A 88 -8.24 5.95 3.13
C LEU A 88 -9.36 6.95 2.83
N ARG A 89 -9.06 8.27 2.81
CA ARG A 89 -10.02 9.29 2.40
C ARG A 89 -10.49 9.07 0.96
N VAL A 90 -9.56 8.71 0.07
CA VAL A 90 -9.87 8.44 -1.35
C VAL A 90 -10.74 7.21 -1.48
N LEU A 91 -10.38 6.10 -0.81
CA LEU A 91 -11.19 4.90 -0.72
C LEU A 91 -12.60 5.20 -0.19
N GLY A 92 -12.71 5.96 0.91
CA GLY A 92 -14.00 6.33 1.50
C GLY A 92 -14.91 7.06 0.52
N ASN A 93 -14.38 8.05 -0.20
CA ASN A 93 -15.11 8.79 -1.22
C ASN A 93 -15.52 7.90 -2.41
N TYR A 94 -14.63 6.98 -2.83
CA TYR A 94 -14.94 6.00 -3.87
C TYR A 94 -16.10 5.08 -3.45
N LEU A 95 -16.09 4.55 -2.23
CA LEU A 95 -17.16 3.68 -1.71
C LEU A 95 -18.50 4.41 -1.63
N VAL A 96 -18.52 5.63 -1.10
CA VAL A 96 -19.74 6.45 -1.04
C VAL A 96 -20.32 6.73 -2.42
N LYS A 97 -19.47 6.88 -3.45
CA LYS A 97 -19.91 7.17 -4.82
C LYS A 97 -20.37 5.92 -5.58
N ASN A 98 -19.72 4.78 -5.37
CA ASN A 98 -19.84 3.63 -6.26
C ASN A 98 -20.52 2.41 -5.64
N GLU A 99 -20.53 2.26 -4.31
CA GLU A 99 -21.23 1.14 -3.68
C GLU A 99 -22.74 1.41 -3.64
N GLN A 100 -23.54 0.40 -4.05
CA GLN A 100 -25.00 0.50 -4.06
C GLN A 100 -25.58 0.61 -2.65
N ASN A 101 -24.97 -0.08 -1.65
CA ASN A 101 -25.32 -0.02 -0.24
C ASN A 101 -24.29 0.80 0.52
N LYS A 102 -24.43 2.12 0.53
CA LYS A 102 -23.55 3.04 1.28
C LYS A 102 -23.67 2.89 2.81
N ASN A 103 -24.74 2.26 3.27
CA ASN A 103 -25.07 1.97 4.67
C ASN A 103 -25.05 0.47 4.91
N GLY A 104 -24.47 0.04 6.02
CA GLY A 104 -24.38 -1.38 6.39
C GLY A 104 -23.14 -2.08 5.86
N LEU A 105 -22.11 -1.31 5.50
CA LEU A 105 -20.79 -1.87 5.16
C LEU A 105 -20.02 -2.27 6.42
N ASP A 106 -19.31 -3.40 6.34
CA ASP A 106 -18.48 -3.93 7.43
C ASP A 106 -17.01 -3.86 7.00
N PHE A 107 -16.26 -2.97 7.67
CA PHE A 107 -14.85 -2.71 7.39
C PHE A 107 -13.97 -3.40 8.41
N HIS A 108 -12.96 -4.10 7.94
CA HIS A 108 -11.93 -4.71 8.77
C HIS A 108 -10.60 -3.98 8.50
N ILE A 109 -10.18 -3.13 9.43
CA ILE A 109 -8.97 -2.30 9.28
C ILE A 109 -7.84 -2.91 10.11
N PHE A 110 -6.75 -3.28 9.45
CA PHE A 110 -5.53 -3.81 10.03
C PHE A 110 -4.47 -2.71 10.08
N ILE A 111 -4.00 -2.38 11.26
CA ILE A 111 -3.07 -1.28 11.49
C ILE A 111 -1.69 -1.87 11.73
N SER A 112 -0.73 -1.54 10.86
CA SER A 112 0.66 -1.95 11.00
C SER A 112 1.30 -1.24 12.20
N HIS A 113 1.19 0.06 12.24
CA HIS A 113 1.62 0.93 13.33
C HIS A 113 0.93 2.31 13.23
N THR A 114 1.27 3.25 14.11
CA THR A 114 0.54 4.51 14.24
C THR A 114 1.37 5.76 13.93
N HIS A 115 2.38 5.66 13.07
CA HIS A 115 2.97 6.86 12.49
C HIS A 115 1.91 7.60 11.67
N TRP A 116 2.06 8.90 11.52
CA TRP A 116 1.01 9.75 10.99
C TRP A 116 0.57 9.33 9.58
N ASP A 117 1.49 9.00 8.73
CA ASP A 117 1.22 8.56 7.36
C ASP A 117 0.42 7.25 7.25
N HIS A 118 0.30 6.49 8.35
CA HIS A 118 -0.51 5.27 8.46
C HIS A 118 -1.87 5.49 9.12
N ILE A 119 -2.12 6.66 9.74
CA ILE A 119 -3.39 6.91 10.44
C ILE A 119 -4.07 8.24 10.05
N MET A 120 -3.37 9.18 9.40
CA MET A 120 -3.88 10.55 9.18
C MET A 120 -5.12 10.64 8.30
N GLY A 121 -5.44 9.61 7.52
CA GLY A 121 -6.64 9.57 6.66
C GLY A 121 -7.92 9.19 7.40
N PHE A 122 -7.82 8.56 8.58
CA PHE A 122 -8.99 8.03 9.27
C PHE A 122 -10.00 9.13 9.67
N PRO A 123 -9.61 10.30 10.20
CA PRO A 123 -10.53 11.38 10.50
C PRO A 123 -11.38 11.86 9.31
N TYR A 124 -10.93 11.58 8.09
CA TYR A 124 -11.59 11.94 6.82
C TYR A 124 -12.25 10.75 6.13
N PHE A 125 -12.40 9.61 6.80
CA PHE A 125 -13.05 8.42 6.25
C PHE A 125 -14.56 8.56 6.29
N THR A 126 -15.16 9.10 5.23
CA THR A 126 -16.60 9.39 5.14
C THR A 126 -17.50 8.25 5.59
N PRO A 127 -17.23 6.94 5.28
CA PRO A 127 -18.06 5.85 5.76
C PRO A 127 -18.15 5.71 7.28
N ALA A 128 -17.19 6.26 8.04
CA ALA A 128 -17.22 6.24 9.51
C ALA A 128 -18.33 7.13 10.11
N PHE A 129 -18.91 8.03 9.31
CA PHE A 129 -20.00 8.90 9.74
C PHE A 129 -21.40 8.30 9.47
N PHE A 130 -21.49 7.12 8.85
CA PHE A 130 -22.78 6.45 8.60
C PHE A 130 -23.11 5.47 9.74
N PRO A 131 -24.24 5.65 10.44
CA PRO A 131 -24.55 4.91 11.67
C PRO A 131 -24.72 3.40 11.49
N ASN A 132 -25.08 2.94 10.27
CA ASN A 132 -25.28 1.53 9.99
C ASN A 132 -24.01 0.80 9.56
N ASN A 133 -22.90 1.53 9.37
CA ASN A 133 -21.61 0.93 9.07
C ASN A 133 -20.95 0.40 10.35
N LYS A 134 -20.11 -0.61 10.15
CA LYS A 134 -19.27 -1.16 11.21
C LYS A 134 -17.81 -1.08 10.79
N ILE A 135 -16.96 -0.71 11.73
CA ILE A 135 -15.51 -0.66 11.57
C ILE A 135 -14.87 -1.46 12.71
N THR A 136 -14.16 -2.52 12.36
CA THR A 136 -13.39 -3.29 13.33
C THR A 136 -11.91 -3.05 13.07
N PHE A 137 -11.23 -2.51 14.08
CA PHE A 137 -9.78 -2.27 14.04
C PHE A 137 -9.05 -3.46 14.64
N TYR A 138 -8.00 -3.88 13.97
CA TYR A 138 -7.13 -4.99 14.38
C TYR A 138 -5.69 -4.52 14.46
N SER A 139 -5.03 -4.73 15.57
CA SER A 139 -3.59 -4.47 15.71
C SER A 139 -3.02 -5.25 16.88
N PRO A 140 -1.74 -5.64 16.83
CA PRO A 140 -1.04 -6.13 18.03
C PRO A 140 -0.73 -5.03 19.05
N HIS A 141 -0.75 -3.76 18.69
CA HIS A 141 -0.62 -2.66 19.65
C HIS A 141 -1.83 -2.62 20.60
N PRO A 142 -1.62 -2.61 21.92
CA PRO A 142 -2.71 -2.75 22.90
C PRO A 142 -3.58 -1.49 23.03
N ASP A 143 -3.07 -0.34 22.64
CA ASP A 143 -3.60 0.99 22.93
C ASP A 143 -4.14 1.72 21.68
N ILE A 144 -4.54 0.98 20.63
CA ILE A 144 -4.99 1.59 19.35
C ILE A 144 -6.16 2.55 19.54
N LYS A 145 -7.12 2.20 20.40
CA LYS A 145 -8.25 3.10 20.68
C LYS A 145 -7.77 4.43 21.24
N GLU A 146 -6.91 4.41 22.24
CA GLU A 146 -6.35 5.60 22.88
C GLU A 146 -5.56 6.45 21.87
N ARG A 147 -4.73 5.82 21.04
CA ARG A 147 -3.95 6.54 20.00
C ARG A 147 -4.85 7.26 19.00
N LEU A 148 -5.96 6.64 18.57
CA LEU A 148 -6.93 7.29 17.68
C LEU A 148 -7.75 8.37 18.38
N GLU A 149 -8.05 8.24 19.68
CA GLU A 149 -8.67 9.27 20.50
C GLU A 149 -7.74 10.48 20.64
N ILE A 150 -6.45 10.25 20.89
CA ILE A 150 -5.43 11.31 20.93
C ILE A 150 -5.29 12.02 19.57
N GLN A 151 -5.26 11.26 18.47
CA GLN A 151 -5.20 11.83 17.12
C GLN A 151 -6.36 12.80 16.86
N GLN A 152 -7.54 12.48 17.37
CA GLN A 152 -8.77 13.27 17.19
C GLN A 152 -9.15 14.10 18.42
N ASP A 153 -8.18 14.36 19.30
CA ASP A 153 -8.35 15.31 20.38
C ASP A 153 -8.61 16.72 19.81
N SER A 154 -9.50 17.47 20.45
CA SER A 154 -9.94 18.80 19.98
C SER A 154 -8.81 19.81 19.77
N ARG A 155 -7.65 19.59 20.36
CA ARG A 155 -6.43 20.38 20.13
C ARG A 155 -5.80 20.14 18.76
N PHE A 156 -6.10 19.01 18.10
CA PHE A 156 -5.52 18.57 16.82
C PHE A 156 -6.57 18.42 15.73
N PHE A 157 -7.80 18.00 16.09
CA PHE A 157 -8.86 17.76 15.14
C PHE A 157 -10.24 18.13 15.69
N PRO A 158 -11.13 18.78 14.92
CA PRO A 158 -12.40 19.31 15.46
C PRO A 158 -13.48 18.27 15.75
N VAL A 159 -13.32 17.03 15.23
CA VAL A 159 -14.32 15.97 15.38
C VAL A 159 -13.70 14.80 16.12
N SER A 160 -14.18 14.50 17.32
CA SER A 160 -13.68 13.36 18.09
C SER A 160 -14.09 12.03 17.51
N LEU A 161 -13.39 10.97 17.88
CA LEU A 161 -13.69 9.61 17.50
C LEU A 161 -15.15 9.20 17.81
N GLU A 162 -15.72 9.69 18.90
CA GLU A 162 -17.09 9.42 19.33
C GLU A 162 -18.16 10.01 18.39
N HIS A 163 -17.88 11.14 17.76
CA HIS A 163 -18.80 11.78 16.81
C HIS A 163 -18.91 11.03 15.47
N MET A 164 -18.03 10.08 15.20
CA MET A 164 -18.17 9.18 14.06
C MET A 164 -19.21 8.11 14.37
N LEU A 165 -20.34 8.10 13.65
CA LEU A 165 -21.55 7.33 14.00
C LEU A 165 -21.46 5.83 13.72
N ALA A 166 -20.52 5.36 12.87
CA ALA A 166 -20.31 3.95 12.63
C ALA A 166 -19.97 3.20 13.91
N LYS A 167 -20.47 1.97 14.05
CA LYS A 167 -20.08 1.11 15.17
C LYS A 167 -18.59 0.80 15.09
N LYS A 168 -17.83 1.09 16.14
CA LYS A 168 -16.39 0.83 16.23
C LYS A 168 -16.09 -0.29 17.21
N GLU A 169 -15.27 -1.26 16.78
CA GLU A 169 -14.74 -2.32 17.63
C GLU A 169 -13.22 -2.34 17.54
N PHE A 170 -12.54 -2.62 18.64
CA PHE A 170 -11.07 -2.68 18.71
C PHE A 170 -10.66 -4.06 19.17
N ILE A 171 -9.92 -4.78 18.37
CA ILE A 171 -9.45 -6.13 18.63
C ILE A 171 -7.92 -6.12 18.69
N GLN A 172 -7.41 -6.35 19.89
CA GLN A 172 -5.97 -6.56 20.08
C GLN A 172 -5.60 -7.96 19.59
N LEU A 173 -4.68 -8.02 18.64
CA LEU A 173 -4.09 -9.27 18.17
C LEU A 173 -2.90 -9.65 19.05
N GLN A 174 -2.61 -10.95 19.17
CA GLN A 174 -1.34 -11.39 19.73
C GLN A 174 -0.29 -11.40 18.60
N PRO A 175 0.96 -10.95 18.85
CA PRO A 175 2.03 -11.06 17.86
C PRO A 175 2.27 -12.51 17.43
N LYS A 176 2.60 -12.73 16.16
CA LYS A 176 2.89 -14.05 15.57
C LYS A 176 1.70 -15.02 15.63
N THR A 177 0.48 -14.50 15.64
CA THR A 177 -0.73 -15.32 15.60
C THR A 177 -1.55 -15.07 14.34
N SER A 178 -2.64 -15.81 14.20
CA SER A 178 -3.59 -15.61 13.10
C SER A 178 -5.02 -15.58 13.60
N ILE A 179 -5.86 -14.85 12.88
CA ILE A 179 -7.31 -14.85 13.01
C ILE A 179 -7.95 -15.31 11.71
N THR A 180 -9.22 -15.67 11.78
CA THR A 180 -10.01 -16.05 10.60
C THR A 180 -11.28 -15.20 10.53
N LEU A 181 -11.50 -14.56 9.39
CA LEU A 181 -12.70 -13.79 9.06
C LEU A 181 -13.43 -14.49 7.90
N GLY A 182 -14.50 -15.22 8.21
CA GLY A 182 -15.13 -16.13 7.25
C GLY A 182 -14.12 -17.21 6.83
N LYS A 183 -13.75 -17.25 5.55
CA LYS A 183 -12.73 -18.17 5.02
C LYS A 183 -11.35 -17.55 4.85
N VAL A 184 -11.21 -16.26 5.18
CA VAL A 184 -9.93 -15.54 5.04
C VAL A 184 -9.12 -15.71 6.32
N LYS A 185 -7.92 -16.26 6.22
CA LYS A 185 -6.95 -16.33 7.31
C LYS A 185 -6.03 -15.12 7.23
N ILE A 186 -5.88 -14.40 8.33
CA ILE A 186 -4.97 -13.26 8.46
C ILE A 186 -3.98 -13.55 9.59
N SER A 187 -2.69 -13.57 9.25
CA SER A 187 -1.60 -13.77 10.19
C SER A 187 -0.80 -12.46 10.33
N ASN A 188 -0.25 -12.17 11.50
CA ASN A 188 0.60 -11.02 11.72
C ASN A 188 2.01 -11.43 12.11
N TYR A 189 2.99 -10.57 11.81
CA TYR A 189 4.39 -10.77 12.19
C TYR A 189 5.04 -9.42 12.55
N PRO A 190 5.82 -9.34 13.65
CA PRO A 190 6.53 -8.11 14.01
C PRO A 190 7.62 -7.79 12.98
N LEU A 191 7.69 -6.54 12.59
CA LEU A 191 8.71 -5.96 11.72
C LEU A 191 9.58 -5.00 12.52
N TYR A 192 10.84 -4.83 12.11
CA TYR A 192 11.73 -3.92 12.79
C TYR A 192 11.53 -2.48 12.29
N HIS A 193 10.91 -1.66 13.13
CA HIS A 193 10.64 -0.26 12.87
C HIS A 193 10.54 0.52 14.19
N PRO A 194 10.99 1.79 14.27
CA PRO A 194 10.86 2.60 15.48
C PRO A 194 9.40 2.69 15.96
N GLY A 195 9.18 2.38 17.23
CA GLY A 195 7.82 2.31 17.81
C GLY A 195 7.10 0.97 17.57
N GLY A 196 7.68 0.06 16.79
CA GLY A 196 7.12 -1.26 16.43
C GLY A 196 6.16 -1.20 15.26
N SER A 197 6.33 -2.08 14.30
CA SER A 197 5.42 -2.29 13.14
C SER A 197 5.08 -3.76 13.00
N TYR A 198 3.99 -4.05 12.29
CA TYR A 198 3.52 -5.42 12.04
C TYR A 198 3.14 -5.60 10.58
N GLY A 199 3.73 -6.63 9.95
CA GLY A 199 3.27 -7.13 8.66
C GLY A 199 2.06 -8.04 8.80
N TYR A 200 1.29 -8.15 7.72
CA TYR A 200 0.11 -9.02 7.64
C TYR A 200 0.19 -9.93 6.43
N ARG A 201 -0.14 -11.20 6.64
CA ARG A 201 -0.29 -12.21 5.59
C ARG A 201 -1.74 -12.62 5.51
N ILE A 202 -2.33 -12.53 4.30
CA ILE A 202 -3.73 -12.82 4.00
C ILE A 202 -3.76 -14.03 3.09
N ASP A 203 -4.35 -15.13 3.58
CA ASP A 203 -4.49 -16.37 2.81
C ASP A 203 -5.98 -16.65 2.57
N TRP A 204 -6.36 -16.85 1.30
CA TRP A 204 -7.72 -17.18 0.90
C TRP A 204 -7.74 -17.89 -0.46
N ASP A 205 -8.49 -19.00 -0.57
CA ASP A 205 -8.72 -19.77 -1.79
C ASP A 205 -7.43 -20.12 -2.56
N GLY A 206 -6.40 -20.54 -1.81
CA GLY A 206 -5.10 -20.91 -2.38
C GLY A 206 -4.25 -19.72 -2.87
N LYS A 207 -4.69 -18.49 -2.62
CA LYS A 207 -3.97 -17.24 -2.89
C LYS A 207 -3.46 -16.61 -1.60
N SER A 208 -2.34 -15.90 -1.71
CA SER A 208 -1.77 -15.22 -0.57
C SER A 208 -1.18 -13.85 -0.93
N VAL A 209 -1.46 -12.87 -0.07
CA VAL A 209 -0.89 -11.52 -0.13
C VAL A 209 -0.16 -11.25 1.18
N VAL A 210 1.01 -10.65 1.10
CA VAL A 210 1.73 -10.15 2.28
C VAL A 210 1.87 -8.64 2.18
N TYR A 211 1.45 -7.93 3.23
CA TYR A 211 1.65 -6.52 3.44
C TYR A 211 2.76 -6.34 4.48
N ALA A 212 3.93 -5.89 4.05
CA ALA A 212 5.14 -5.75 4.87
C ALA A 212 5.79 -4.38 4.59
N THR A 213 5.10 -3.33 5.01
CA THR A 213 5.61 -1.95 4.96
C THR A 213 6.31 -1.60 6.25
N ASP A 214 7.14 -0.57 6.21
CA ASP A 214 7.82 0.02 7.36
C ASP A 214 8.61 -1.01 8.15
N SER A 215 9.68 -1.46 7.51
CA SER A 215 10.61 -2.43 8.08
C SER A 215 12.03 -2.20 7.60
N GLU A 216 12.94 -2.16 8.55
CA GLU A 216 14.38 -2.21 8.32
C GLU A 216 14.91 -3.61 8.58
N TYR A 217 15.92 -4.03 7.83
CA TYR A 217 16.56 -5.35 7.96
C TYR A 217 18.06 -5.15 8.18
N LYS A 218 18.46 -5.07 9.44
CA LYS A 218 19.86 -4.74 9.84
C LYS A 218 20.86 -5.83 9.50
N ASN A 219 20.50 -7.07 9.78
CA ASN A 219 21.33 -8.22 9.54
C ASN A 219 20.76 -9.03 8.38
N LEU A 220 21.50 -9.07 7.26
CA LEU A 220 21.08 -9.76 6.05
C LEU A 220 21.60 -11.20 5.94
N ASP A 221 22.18 -11.76 7.03
CA ASP A 221 22.54 -13.15 7.06
C ASP A 221 21.31 -14.07 7.13
N ARG A 222 21.47 -15.31 6.67
CA ARG A 222 20.36 -16.26 6.54
C ARG A 222 19.65 -16.60 7.85
N GLU A 223 20.34 -16.58 8.96
CA GLU A 223 19.76 -16.91 10.26
C GLU A 223 18.85 -15.78 10.73
N SER A 224 19.33 -14.55 10.63
CA SER A 224 18.60 -13.34 11.01
C SER A 224 17.37 -13.09 10.13
N THR A 225 17.44 -13.39 8.82
CA THR A 225 16.35 -13.12 7.86
C THR A 225 15.35 -14.26 7.72
N LYS A 226 15.70 -15.48 8.13
CA LYS A 226 14.90 -16.69 7.93
C LYS A 226 13.43 -16.53 8.29
N HIS A 227 13.15 -15.91 9.43
CA HIS A 227 11.78 -15.75 9.91
C HIS A 227 10.93 -14.79 9.05
N TYR A 228 11.55 -13.77 8.42
CA TYR A 228 10.89 -12.92 7.45
C TYR A 228 10.65 -13.67 6.13
N ILE A 229 11.66 -14.41 5.64
CA ILE A 229 11.54 -15.24 4.45
C ILE A 229 10.43 -16.28 4.62
N ASP A 230 10.34 -16.92 5.80
CA ASP A 230 9.28 -17.89 6.10
C ASP A 230 7.90 -17.21 6.12
N PHE A 231 7.78 -16.00 6.63
CA PHE A 231 6.52 -15.22 6.62
C PHE A 231 6.09 -14.82 5.21
N PHE A 232 7.04 -14.49 4.32
CA PHE A 232 6.80 -14.12 2.91
C PHE A 232 6.62 -15.32 1.99
N ARG A 233 6.96 -16.53 2.47
CA ARG A 233 7.11 -17.74 1.66
C ARG A 233 5.96 -17.96 0.69
N LYS A 234 6.31 -18.08 -0.61
CA LYS A 234 5.39 -18.40 -1.73
C LYS A 234 4.17 -17.48 -1.82
N ALA A 235 4.27 -16.23 -1.37
CA ALA A 235 3.19 -15.28 -1.57
C ALA A 235 2.92 -15.03 -3.07
N ASP A 236 1.65 -14.95 -3.45
CA ASP A 236 1.27 -14.54 -4.81
C ASP A 236 1.61 -13.07 -5.04
N LEU A 237 1.50 -12.24 -3.98
CA LEU A 237 1.89 -10.84 -3.97
C LEU A 237 2.55 -10.48 -2.63
N LEU A 238 3.74 -9.89 -2.71
CA LEU A 238 4.41 -9.24 -1.59
C LEU A 238 4.40 -7.72 -1.84
N ILE A 239 3.81 -6.97 -0.92
CA ILE A 239 3.84 -5.51 -0.85
C ILE A 239 4.92 -5.15 0.16
N PHE A 240 6.00 -4.52 -0.28
CA PHE A 240 7.21 -4.36 0.52
C PHE A 240 7.71 -2.92 0.52
N ASP A 241 8.20 -2.49 1.68
CA ASP A 241 8.85 -1.20 1.87
C ASP A 241 10.06 -1.05 0.94
N ALA A 242 10.02 -0.07 0.07
CA ALA A 242 11.07 0.23 -0.88
C ALA A 242 11.37 1.73 -0.92
N GLN A 243 11.34 2.37 0.25
CA GLN A 243 11.50 3.81 0.39
C GLN A 243 12.88 4.26 -0.08
N TYR A 244 13.93 3.51 0.24
CA TYR A 244 15.31 3.92 0.02
C TYR A 244 15.98 3.19 -1.15
N THR A 245 17.01 3.85 -1.72
CA THR A 245 18.07 3.15 -2.44
C THR A 245 18.92 2.36 -1.44
N PHE A 246 19.75 1.45 -1.94
CA PHE A 246 20.63 0.67 -1.05
C PHE A 246 21.62 1.57 -0.28
N GLU A 247 22.17 2.58 -0.92
CA GLU A 247 23.09 3.55 -0.31
C GLU A 247 22.39 4.38 0.77
N GLU A 248 21.16 4.84 0.50
CA GLU A 248 20.39 5.60 1.49
C GLU A 248 20.01 4.76 2.70
N ALA A 249 19.66 3.48 2.51
CA ALA A 249 19.34 2.57 3.61
C ALA A 249 20.54 2.41 4.59
N ILE A 250 21.77 2.40 4.06
CA ILE A 250 22.98 2.36 4.90
C ILE A 250 23.15 3.67 5.69
N HIS A 251 22.91 4.82 5.07
CA HIS A 251 23.07 6.13 5.72
C HIS A 251 21.95 6.48 6.69
N LYS A 252 20.75 5.90 6.47
CA LYS A 252 19.55 6.12 7.27
C LYS A 252 19.24 4.91 8.18
N GLU A 253 20.30 4.25 8.70
CA GLU A 253 20.14 3.18 9.69
C GLU A 253 19.33 3.69 10.90
N ASP A 254 18.46 2.83 11.46
CA ASP A 254 17.52 3.15 12.54
C ASP A 254 16.34 4.07 12.15
N TRP A 255 16.17 4.38 10.87
CA TRP A 255 14.96 5.10 10.41
C TRP A 255 13.79 4.14 10.12
N GLY A 256 14.07 2.83 10.09
CA GLY A 256 13.04 1.79 10.03
C GLY A 256 12.51 1.47 8.63
N HIS A 257 13.26 1.78 7.57
CA HIS A 257 12.86 1.52 6.18
C HIS A 257 13.91 0.71 5.42
N SER A 258 13.45 0.11 4.31
CA SER A 258 14.26 -0.78 3.50
C SER A 258 14.54 -0.22 2.10
N SER A 259 15.40 -0.95 1.38
CA SER A 259 15.68 -0.65 -0.03
C SER A 259 14.97 -1.61 -0.98
N ALA A 260 14.71 -1.13 -2.19
CA ALA A 260 14.11 -1.94 -3.24
C ALA A 260 14.97 -3.17 -3.62
N LEU A 261 16.29 -3.13 -3.44
CA LEU A 261 17.15 -4.29 -3.71
C LEU A 261 17.00 -5.39 -2.66
N ILE A 262 16.90 -5.03 -1.37
CA ILE A 262 16.59 -5.97 -0.29
C ILE A 262 15.21 -6.62 -0.54
N ALA A 263 14.23 -5.83 -1.00
CA ALA A 263 12.91 -6.34 -1.36
C ALA A 263 13.00 -7.44 -2.45
N VAL A 264 13.86 -7.25 -3.46
CA VAL A 264 14.07 -8.24 -4.53
C VAL A 264 14.71 -9.52 -3.99
N GLU A 265 15.77 -9.41 -3.17
CA GLU A 265 16.44 -10.57 -2.58
C GLU A 265 15.47 -11.40 -1.74
N PHE A 266 14.71 -10.77 -0.85
CA PHE A 266 13.75 -11.44 0.01
C PHE A 266 12.60 -12.07 -0.79
N ALA A 267 12.10 -11.37 -1.82
CA ALA A 267 11.06 -11.90 -2.68
C ALA A 267 11.53 -13.15 -3.45
N VAL A 268 12.75 -13.13 -3.96
CA VAL A 268 13.35 -14.29 -4.65
C VAL A 268 13.56 -15.45 -3.68
N GLU A 269 14.19 -15.22 -2.53
CA GLU A 269 14.47 -16.27 -1.55
C GLU A 269 13.17 -16.89 -1.00
N ALA A 270 12.14 -16.09 -0.80
CA ALA A 270 10.83 -16.57 -0.36
C ALA A 270 10.01 -17.23 -1.47
N GLY A 271 10.44 -17.19 -2.73
CA GLY A 271 9.70 -17.73 -3.88
C GLY A 271 8.40 -16.98 -4.15
N VAL A 272 8.38 -15.67 -3.98
CA VAL A 272 7.26 -14.77 -4.25
C VAL A 272 7.02 -14.67 -5.76
N LYS A 273 5.75 -14.58 -6.19
CA LYS A 273 5.43 -14.45 -7.62
C LYS A 273 5.45 -13.00 -8.12
N LYS A 274 4.92 -12.09 -7.31
CA LYS A 274 4.81 -10.65 -7.64
C LYS A 274 5.31 -9.82 -6.47
N LEU A 275 6.17 -8.83 -6.74
CA LEU A 275 6.69 -7.87 -5.77
C LEU A 275 6.19 -6.47 -6.14
N ALA A 276 5.43 -5.86 -5.25
CA ALA A 276 5.05 -4.46 -5.31
C ALA A 276 6.03 -3.62 -4.48
N LEU A 277 6.80 -2.77 -5.12
CA LEU A 277 7.59 -1.76 -4.43
C LEU A 277 6.65 -0.68 -3.91
N PHE A 278 6.62 -0.48 -2.61
CA PHE A 278 5.63 0.33 -1.89
C PHE A 278 6.33 1.36 -1.00
N HIS A 279 5.59 2.28 -0.41
CA HIS A 279 6.09 3.28 0.55
C HIS A 279 7.14 4.20 -0.07
N HIS A 280 6.81 4.79 -1.22
CA HIS A 280 7.76 5.59 -2.00
C HIS A 280 8.18 6.86 -1.25
N GLU A 281 9.49 7.15 -1.28
CA GLU A 281 10.09 8.34 -0.68
C GLU A 281 9.37 9.62 -1.14
N PRO A 282 8.95 10.51 -0.23
CA PRO A 282 8.21 11.71 -0.57
C PRO A 282 8.98 12.69 -1.46
N GLU A 283 10.30 12.78 -1.31
CA GLU A 283 11.14 13.73 -2.08
C GLU A 283 11.36 13.30 -3.53
N ARG A 284 10.99 12.06 -3.92
CA ARG A 284 11.19 11.56 -5.28
C ARG A 284 10.00 11.83 -6.18
N ASP A 285 10.31 12.31 -7.38
CA ASP A 285 9.34 12.38 -8.45
C ASP A 285 9.05 10.99 -9.08
N ASP A 286 8.06 10.94 -9.97
CA ASP A 286 7.65 9.69 -10.63
C ASP A 286 8.77 9.07 -11.49
N PHE A 287 9.68 9.88 -12.04
CA PHE A 287 10.78 9.39 -12.88
C PHE A 287 11.85 8.73 -12.02
N GLU A 288 12.18 9.33 -10.88
CA GLU A 288 13.15 8.80 -9.92
C GLU A 288 12.65 7.49 -9.32
N ILE A 289 11.35 7.40 -8.97
CA ILE A 289 10.74 6.15 -8.50
C ILE A 289 10.77 5.08 -9.59
N ASN A 290 10.51 5.45 -10.84
CA ASN A 290 10.59 4.50 -11.95
C ASN A 290 12.04 4.03 -12.22
N ASP A 291 13.04 4.84 -11.95
CA ASP A 291 14.44 4.42 -12.05
C ASP A 291 14.82 3.40 -10.97
N ILE A 292 14.23 3.49 -9.76
CA ILE A 292 14.34 2.44 -8.74
C ILE A 292 13.77 1.12 -9.27
N LEU A 293 12.59 1.14 -9.90
CA LEU A 293 12.02 -0.06 -10.52
C LEU A 293 12.94 -0.66 -11.58
N LYS A 294 13.49 0.15 -12.48
CA LYS A 294 14.43 -0.33 -13.52
C LYS A 294 15.66 -1.00 -12.89
N LYS A 295 16.28 -0.33 -11.90
CA LYS A 295 17.44 -0.86 -11.17
C LYS A 295 17.10 -2.17 -10.46
N SER A 296 15.92 -2.29 -9.86
CA SER A 296 15.45 -3.51 -9.22
C SER A 296 15.26 -4.67 -10.19
N ARG A 297 14.71 -4.40 -11.36
CA ARG A 297 14.56 -5.40 -12.46
C ARG A 297 15.89 -5.83 -13.03
N ASP A 298 16.82 -4.90 -13.24
CA ASP A 298 18.17 -5.20 -13.71
C ASP A 298 18.94 -6.01 -12.66
N PHE A 299 18.87 -5.63 -11.39
CA PHE A 299 19.45 -6.38 -10.28
C PHE A 299 18.95 -7.83 -10.24
N LYS A 300 17.61 -8.03 -10.33
CA LYS A 300 17.00 -9.36 -10.41
C LYS A 300 17.52 -10.15 -11.63
N LYS A 301 17.56 -9.51 -12.80
CA LYS A 301 18.01 -10.17 -14.04
C LYS A 301 19.46 -10.62 -13.97
N ILE A 302 20.33 -9.82 -13.34
CA ILE A 302 21.77 -10.12 -13.23
C ILE A 302 22.03 -11.17 -12.17
N ASN A 303 21.45 -11.04 -10.97
CA ASN A 303 21.77 -11.87 -9.83
C ASN A 303 20.90 -13.15 -9.73
N PHE A 304 19.69 -13.11 -10.28
CA PHE A 304 18.71 -14.20 -10.20
C PHE A 304 18.06 -14.49 -11.56
N PRO A 305 18.85 -14.82 -12.60
CA PRO A 305 18.37 -14.92 -13.99
C PRO A 305 17.29 -16.00 -14.18
N ASN A 306 17.33 -17.07 -13.40
CA ASN A 306 16.44 -18.23 -13.53
C ASN A 306 15.17 -18.13 -12.67
N GLU A 307 15.09 -17.15 -11.78
CA GLU A 307 13.94 -17.00 -10.90
C GLU A 307 12.80 -16.24 -11.61
N ILE A 308 11.57 -16.61 -11.32
CA ILE A 308 10.38 -15.92 -11.87
C ILE A 308 9.84 -14.99 -10.79
N LEU A 309 10.05 -13.69 -10.98
CA LEU A 309 9.54 -12.66 -10.11
C LEU A 309 9.10 -11.45 -10.97
N ASP A 310 7.82 -11.11 -10.90
CA ASP A 310 7.27 -9.89 -11.51
C ASP A 310 7.40 -8.73 -10.54
N ILE A 311 8.19 -7.71 -10.90
CA ILE A 311 8.46 -6.54 -10.05
C ILE A 311 7.78 -5.32 -10.66
N PHE A 312 6.97 -4.62 -9.85
CA PHE A 312 6.26 -3.43 -10.29
C PHE A 312 6.17 -2.39 -9.15
N LEU A 313 5.85 -1.15 -9.51
CA LEU A 313 5.56 -0.08 -8.56
C LEU A 313 4.12 -0.20 -8.05
N ALA A 314 3.93 -0.12 -6.76
CA ALA A 314 2.61 0.20 -6.23
C ALA A 314 2.23 1.60 -6.71
N MET A 315 1.03 1.74 -7.27
CA MET A 315 0.49 3.01 -7.76
C MET A 315 -0.95 3.17 -7.30
N GLU A 316 -1.36 4.39 -7.02
CA GLU A 316 -2.77 4.65 -6.69
C GLU A 316 -3.69 4.17 -7.81
N GLU A 317 -4.85 3.64 -7.42
CA GLU A 317 -5.88 3.06 -8.28
C GLU A 317 -5.49 1.76 -9.00
N LEU A 318 -4.23 1.31 -8.92
CA LEU A 318 -3.83 0.01 -9.46
C LEU A 318 -4.56 -1.11 -8.71
N GLU A 319 -5.27 -1.95 -9.47
CA GLU A 319 -5.94 -3.16 -8.96
C GLU A 319 -5.26 -4.42 -9.50
N ILE A 320 -4.87 -5.32 -8.61
CA ILE A 320 -4.31 -6.64 -8.92
C ILE A 320 -5.36 -7.68 -8.60
N THR A 321 -5.63 -8.56 -9.54
CA THR A 321 -6.47 -9.75 -9.34
C THR A 321 -5.59 -10.99 -9.27
N LEU A 322 -5.80 -11.82 -8.24
CA LEU A 322 -5.03 -13.03 -7.95
C LEU A 322 -5.86 -14.31 -8.16
#